data_9b23f942090288b268d4356de1f2dbfc
#
_entry.id   9b23f942090288b268d4356de1f2dbfc
#
_cell.length_a   1.000
_cell.length_b   1.000
_cell.length_c   1.000
_cell.angle_alpha   90.00
_cell.angle_beta   90.00
_cell.angle_gamma   90.00
#
_symmetry.space_group_name_H-M   'P 1'
#
loop_
_entity.id
_entity.type
_entity.pdbx_description
1 polymer ?
#
loop_
_entity_poly.entity_id
_entity_poly.type
_entity_poly.pdbx_seq_one_letter_code
_entity_poly.pdbx_strand_id
1 'polypeptide(L)'
;MISKTEITRDWLPRYTGTQIEEFGKYILLTNFSNYVSKFAERFGCKIKGKGCPLQTSTNDSGLSIINFGMGSANAATIMDLLTACNPKGVLFLGKCGGLKQSAEIGRYILPIAAIRGEGTSNDYLPPEVPALPSFKLHKFVSDTLLE
;
A
#
# COMPACT_ATOMS: atom_id res chain seq x y z
N MET A 1 17.19 -19.00 16.06
CA MET A 1 15.93 -18.82 15.30
C MET A 1 15.96 -17.38 14.73
N ILE A 2 15.82 -17.21 13.44
CA ILE A 2 15.85 -15.87 12.78
C ILE A 2 14.54 -15.15 13.19
N SER A 3 14.64 -13.89 13.60
CA SER A 3 13.47 -13.09 14.01
C SER A 3 12.69 -12.59 12.78
N LYS A 4 11.38 -12.28 12.96
CA LYS A 4 10.56 -11.67 11.91
C LYS A 4 11.20 -10.37 11.39
N THR A 5 11.77 -9.56 12.28
CA THR A 5 12.45 -8.31 11.93
C THR A 5 13.67 -8.55 11.03
N GLU A 6 14.49 -9.54 11.33
CA GLU A 6 15.63 -9.89 10.47
C GLU A 6 15.18 -10.35 9.09
N ILE A 7 14.13 -11.18 9.02
CA ILE A 7 13.55 -11.64 7.74
C ILE A 7 13.05 -10.45 6.92
N THR A 8 12.25 -9.58 7.50
CA THR A 8 11.66 -8.44 6.75
C THR A 8 12.72 -7.44 6.29
N ARG A 9 13.76 -7.20 7.10
CA ARG A 9 14.89 -6.34 6.72
C ARG A 9 15.73 -6.91 5.56
N ASP A 10 15.89 -8.23 5.50
CA ASP A 10 16.59 -8.90 4.40
C ASP A 10 15.73 -8.96 3.13
N TRP A 11 14.44 -9.22 3.25
CA TRP A 11 13.57 -9.48 2.12
C TRP A 11 13.00 -8.22 1.46
N LEU A 12 12.74 -7.15 2.19
CA LEU A 12 12.20 -5.92 1.60
C LEU A 12 13.07 -5.39 0.45
N PRO A 13 14.41 -5.25 0.59
CA PRO A 13 15.27 -4.85 -0.51
C PRO A 13 15.28 -5.84 -1.69
N ARG A 14 15.24 -7.14 -1.42
CA ARG A 14 15.21 -8.17 -2.47
C ARG A 14 13.93 -8.12 -3.31
N TYR A 15 12.79 -7.82 -2.67
CA TYR A 15 11.50 -7.74 -3.35
C TYR A 15 11.30 -6.44 -4.12
N THR A 16 11.95 -5.35 -3.70
CA THR A 16 11.68 -4.00 -4.19
C THR A 16 12.85 -3.35 -4.95
N GLY A 17 14.06 -3.91 -4.83
CA GLY A 17 15.26 -3.25 -5.34
C GLY A 17 15.55 -1.90 -4.68
N THR A 18 14.96 -1.63 -3.51
CA THR A 18 15.05 -0.35 -2.77
C THR A 18 15.55 -0.62 -1.36
N GLN A 19 16.58 0.09 -0.92
CA GLN A 19 17.10 -0.05 0.44
C GLN A 19 16.10 0.50 1.47
N ILE A 20 16.14 -0.02 2.71
CA ILE A 20 15.17 0.33 3.76
C ILE A 20 15.16 1.83 4.04
N GLU A 21 16.33 2.44 4.05
CA GLU A 21 16.55 3.86 4.36
C GLU A 21 16.03 4.81 3.26
N GLU A 22 15.79 4.28 2.07
CA GLU A 22 15.27 5.03 0.92
C GLU A 22 13.74 5.12 0.92
N PHE A 23 13.06 4.32 1.74
CA PHE A 23 11.60 4.41 1.86
C PHE A 23 11.20 5.65 2.65
N GLY A 24 10.17 6.30 2.15
CA GLY A 24 9.54 7.41 2.86
C GLY A 24 8.75 6.96 4.09
N LYS A 25 8.39 7.92 4.93
CA LYS A 25 7.57 7.67 6.13
C LYS A 25 6.09 7.40 5.82
N TYR A 26 5.65 7.77 4.63
CA TYR A 26 4.29 7.54 4.14
C TYR A 26 4.34 6.69 2.88
N ILE A 27 3.54 5.64 2.86
CA ILE A 27 3.54 4.66 1.77
C ILE A 27 2.18 4.66 1.07
N LEU A 28 2.21 4.81 -0.23
CA LEU A 28 1.06 4.60 -1.11
C LEU A 28 1.20 3.21 -1.75
N LEU A 29 0.32 2.29 -1.42
CA LEU A 29 0.26 0.99 -2.06
C LEU A 29 -0.68 1.04 -3.26
N THR A 30 -0.32 0.36 -4.33
CA THR A 30 -1.18 0.20 -5.51
C THR A 30 -0.96 -1.17 -6.15
N ASN A 31 -1.92 -1.60 -6.94
CA ASN A 31 -1.79 -2.77 -7.81
C ASN A 31 -1.73 -2.38 -9.31
N PHE A 32 -1.46 -1.11 -9.61
CA PHE A 32 -1.38 -0.58 -10.97
C PHE A 32 -0.03 0.06 -11.25
N SER A 33 0.75 -0.51 -12.18
CA SER A 33 2.07 0.01 -12.59
C SER A 33 2.02 1.43 -13.15
N ASN A 34 0.93 1.80 -13.84
CA ASN A 34 0.76 3.14 -14.38
C ASN A 34 0.69 4.23 -13.28
N TYR A 35 0.27 3.89 -12.04
CA TYR A 35 0.28 4.84 -10.94
C TYR A 35 1.70 5.10 -10.43
N VAL A 36 2.57 4.07 -10.44
CA VAL A 36 3.99 4.26 -10.14
C VAL A 36 4.65 5.16 -11.18
N SER A 37 4.34 4.95 -12.48
CA SER A 37 4.87 5.78 -13.56
C SER A 37 4.42 7.24 -13.45
N LYS A 38 3.12 7.48 -13.19
CA LYS A 38 2.58 8.84 -13.00
C LYS A 38 3.15 9.53 -11.76
N PHE A 39 3.36 8.77 -10.68
CA PHE A 39 4.01 9.29 -9.47
C PHE A 39 5.45 9.73 -9.78
N ALA A 40 6.23 8.85 -10.43
CA ALA A 40 7.61 9.13 -10.79
C ALA A 40 7.73 10.34 -11.71
N GLU A 41 6.87 10.46 -12.71
CA GLU A 41 6.80 11.61 -13.61
C GLU A 41 6.45 12.90 -12.87
N ARG A 42 5.39 12.87 -12.02
CA ARG A 42 4.93 14.05 -11.28
C ARG A 42 5.97 14.63 -10.33
N PHE A 43 6.76 13.75 -9.68
CA PHE A 43 7.73 14.14 -8.66
C PHE A 43 9.19 14.12 -9.15
N GLY A 44 9.44 13.80 -10.43
CA GLY A 44 10.79 13.75 -10.99
C GLY A 44 11.67 12.65 -10.36
N CYS A 45 11.08 11.58 -9.83
CA CYS A 45 11.83 10.54 -9.12
C CYS A 45 11.96 9.24 -9.94
N LYS A 46 12.92 8.40 -9.56
CA LYS A 46 13.24 7.16 -10.30
C LYS A 46 12.35 6.01 -9.87
N ILE A 47 11.94 5.18 -10.83
CA ILE A 47 11.31 3.89 -10.55
C ILE A 47 12.41 2.86 -10.30
N LYS A 48 12.31 2.15 -9.19
CA LYS A 48 13.16 1.03 -8.79
C LYS A 48 12.41 -0.29 -8.86
N GLY A 49 13.12 -1.40 -8.68
CA GLY A 49 12.52 -2.74 -8.70
C GLY A 49 12.35 -3.33 -10.10
N LYS A 50 13.08 -2.84 -11.12
CA LYS A 50 13.08 -3.50 -12.43
C LYS A 50 13.67 -4.90 -12.28
N GLY A 51 12.87 -5.92 -12.63
CA GLY A 51 13.25 -7.33 -12.44
C GLY A 51 13.01 -7.89 -11.03
N CYS A 52 12.53 -7.07 -10.10
CA CYS A 52 12.07 -7.50 -8.78
C CYS A 52 10.55 -7.77 -8.80
N PRO A 53 10.02 -8.52 -7.81
CA PRO A 53 8.58 -8.74 -7.69
C PRO A 53 7.76 -7.46 -7.56
N LEU A 54 8.30 -6.42 -6.92
CA LEU A 54 7.61 -5.18 -6.59
C LEU A 54 8.37 -3.97 -7.17
N GLN A 55 7.61 -3.01 -7.71
CA GLN A 55 8.17 -1.74 -8.20
C GLN A 55 7.90 -0.63 -7.17
N THR A 56 8.87 0.25 -7.01
CA THR A 56 8.80 1.37 -6.07
C THR A 56 9.26 2.68 -6.69
N SER A 57 8.81 3.79 -6.13
CA SER A 57 9.37 5.10 -6.37
C SER A 57 9.20 5.94 -5.11
N THR A 58 10.19 6.76 -4.77
CA THR A 58 10.17 7.62 -3.56
C THR A 58 10.56 9.04 -3.95
N ASN A 59 9.81 10.02 -3.44
CA ASN A 59 10.11 11.42 -3.64
C ASN A 59 10.90 12.02 -2.45
N ASP A 60 11.44 13.22 -2.64
CA ASP A 60 12.27 13.90 -1.64
C ASP A 60 11.49 14.34 -0.38
N SER A 61 10.15 14.41 -0.45
CA SER A 61 9.31 14.74 0.71
C SER A 61 8.97 13.53 1.59
N GLY A 62 9.51 12.36 1.31
CA GLY A 62 9.35 11.16 2.13
C GLY A 62 8.02 10.42 1.89
N LEU A 63 7.49 10.50 0.67
CA LEU A 63 6.37 9.69 0.20
C LEU A 63 6.89 8.64 -0.77
N SER A 64 6.58 7.37 -0.53
CA SER A 64 6.87 6.27 -1.44
C SER A 64 5.58 5.70 -2.04
N ILE A 65 5.66 5.27 -3.30
CA ILE A 65 4.63 4.44 -3.92
C ILE A 65 5.19 3.05 -4.20
N ILE A 66 4.37 2.01 -3.98
CA ILE A 66 4.74 0.62 -4.21
C ILE A 66 3.64 -0.07 -5.00
N ASN A 67 4.00 -0.64 -6.15
CA ASN A 67 3.14 -1.59 -6.84
C ASN A 67 3.43 -2.99 -6.32
N PHE A 68 2.48 -3.58 -5.59
CA PHE A 68 2.62 -4.91 -4.99
C PHE A 68 1.98 -6.04 -5.83
N GLY A 69 1.51 -5.70 -7.03
CA GLY A 69 0.80 -6.67 -7.88
C GLY A 69 -0.63 -6.90 -7.43
N MET A 70 -1.13 -8.12 -7.56
CA MET A 70 -2.54 -8.44 -7.33
C MET A 70 -2.71 -9.52 -6.26
N GLY A 71 -3.82 -9.42 -5.53
CA GLY A 71 -4.26 -10.43 -4.57
C GLY A 71 -3.92 -10.11 -3.11
N SER A 72 -4.74 -10.68 -2.21
CA SER A 72 -4.63 -10.47 -0.76
C SER A 72 -3.32 -11.03 -0.19
N ALA A 73 -2.81 -12.13 -0.73
CA ALA A 73 -1.54 -12.70 -0.30
C ALA A 73 -0.35 -11.75 -0.57
N ASN A 74 -0.33 -11.10 -1.75
CA ASN A 74 0.69 -10.10 -2.05
C ASN A 74 0.55 -8.86 -1.17
N ALA A 75 -0.68 -8.44 -0.89
CA ALA A 75 -0.95 -7.33 0.03
C ALA A 75 -0.45 -7.65 1.45
N ALA A 76 -0.70 -8.85 1.94
CA ALA A 76 -0.19 -9.31 3.24
C ALA A 76 1.34 -9.34 3.26
N THR A 77 1.97 -9.90 2.22
CA THR A 77 3.43 -9.96 2.11
C THR A 77 4.05 -8.57 2.17
N ILE A 78 3.57 -7.60 1.37
CA ILE A 78 4.15 -6.24 1.41
C ILE A 78 3.90 -5.55 2.75
N MET A 79 2.73 -5.73 3.38
CA MET A 79 2.46 -5.15 4.70
C MET A 79 3.40 -5.72 5.77
N ASP A 80 3.69 -7.01 5.75
CA ASP A 80 4.69 -7.61 6.63
C ASP A 80 6.10 -7.07 6.36
N LEU A 81 6.51 -6.99 5.10
CA LEU A 81 7.83 -6.46 4.71
C LEU A 81 8.01 -5.00 5.13
N LEU A 82 6.97 -4.17 5.05
CA LEU A 82 7.00 -2.76 5.42
C LEU A 82 7.24 -2.53 6.92
N THR A 83 7.08 -3.55 7.75
CA THR A 83 7.48 -3.45 9.18
C THR A 83 8.97 -3.15 9.34
N ALA A 84 9.81 -3.47 8.34
CA ALA A 84 11.24 -3.15 8.33
C ALA A 84 11.53 -1.65 8.31
N CYS A 85 10.70 -0.83 7.66
CA CYS A 85 10.88 0.62 7.56
C CYS A 85 9.94 1.42 8.47
N ASN A 86 9.04 0.75 9.22
CA ASN A 86 8.15 1.34 10.21
C ASN A 86 7.45 2.64 9.73
N PRO A 87 6.61 2.59 8.69
CA PRO A 87 5.97 3.75 8.12
C PRO A 87 4.96 4.40 9.09
N LYS A 88 4.80 5.71 9.02
CA LYS A 88 3.79 6.46 9.79
C LYS A 88 2.38 6.25 9.27
N GLY A 89 2.24 5.96 7.99
CA GLY A 89 0.95 5.70 7.36
C GLY A 89 1.11 4.92 6.05
N VAL A 90 0.16 4.02 5.82
CA VAL A 90 0.05 3.24 4.58
C VAL A 90 -1.34 3.43 4.02
N LEU A 91 -1.45 3.90 2.80
CA LEU A 91 -2.71 4.11 2.10
C LEU A 91 -2.73 3.24 0.83
N PHE A 92 -3.81 2.49 0.62
CA PHE A 92 -4.02 1.75 -0.62
C PHE A 92 -4.81 2.58 -1.63
N LEU A 93 -4.27 2.71 -2.83
CA LEU A 93 -4.91 3.33 -3.98
C LEU A 93 -5.19 2.27 -5.05
N GLY A 94 -6.44 1.89 -5.19
CA GLY A 94 -6.90 0.90 -6.14
C GLY A 94 -8.02 1.41 -7.02
N LYS A 95 -8.69 0.46 -7.69
CA LYS A 95 -9.92 0.69 -8.45
C LYS A 95 -10.96 -0.33 -7.99
N CYS A 96 -12.22 0.08 -8.02
CA CYS A 96 -13.34 -0.82 -7.73
C CYS A 96 -14.48 -0.56 -8.70
N GLY A 97 -15.39 -1.52 -8.85
CA GLY A 97 -16.67 -1.34 -9.53
C GLY A 97 -17.68 -0.70 -8.59
N GLY A 98 -18.42 0.29 -9.08
CA GLY A 98 -19.58 0.83 -8.36
C GLY A 98 -20.80 -0.08 -8.54
N LEU A 99 -21.49 -0.39 -7.45
CA LEU A 99 -22.73 -1.19 -7.49
C LEU A 99 -23.99 -0.32 -7.47
N LYS A 100 -23.90 0.90 -6.99
CA LYS A 100 -25.02 1.86 -6.96
C LYS A 100 -24.93 2.80 -8.17
N GLN A 101 -26.08 3.27 -8.67
CA GLN A 101 -26.14 4.24 -9.77
C GLN A 101 -25.44 5.57 -9.43
N SER A 102 -25.38 5.93 -8.15
CA SER A 102 -24.64 7.12 -7.67
C SER A 102 -23.12 6.96 -7.68
N ALA A 103 -22.61 5.74 -7.92
CA ALA A 103 -21.17 5.49 -8.01
C ALA A 103 -20.67 5.72 -9.44
N GLU A 104 -20.59 6.97 -9.84
CA GLU A 104 -20.14 7.39 -11.17
C GLU A 104 -18.65 7.09 -11.38
N ILE A 105 -18.26 6.86 -12.65
CA ILE A 105 -16.84 6.66 -13.01
C ILE A 105 -16.05 7.92 -12.69
N GLY A 106 -14.91 7.74 -12.04
CA GLY A 106 -14.02 8.84 -11.63
C GLY A 106 -14.27 9.37 -10.21
N ARG A 107 -15.35 8.93 -9.55
CA ARG A 107 -15.58 9.28 -8.14
C ARG A 107 -14.65 8.49 -7.21
N TYR A 108 -14.24 9.12 -6.12
CA TYR A 108 -13.53 8.43 -5.05
C TYR A 108 -14.50 7.67 -4.16
N ILE A 109 -14.11 6.47 -3.76
CA ILE A 109 -14.78 5.67 -2.75
C ILE A 109 -13.80 5.47 -1.60
N LEU A 110 -14.13 5.99 -0.43
CA LEU A 110 -13.35 5.82 0.78
C LEU A 110 -14.09 4.86 1.74
N PRO A 111 -13.71 3.56 1.79
CA PRO A 111 -14.40 2.59 2.63
C PRO A 111 -14.17 2.88 4.12
N ILE A 112 -15.23 2.80 4.93
CA ILE A 112 -15.14 2.87 6.39
C ILE A 112 -14.93 1.51 7.04
N ALA A 113 -15.27 0.43 6.34
CA ALA A 113 -15.07 -0.95 6.76
C ALA A 113 -15.15 -1.89 5.56
N ALA A 114 -14.58 -3.08 5.70
CA ALA A 114 -14.74 -4.16 4.73
C ALA A 114 -15.00 -5.50 5.44
N ILE A 115 -15.85 -6.33 4.82
CA ILE A 115 -16.01 -7.73 5.21
C ILE A 115 -14.80 -8.51 4.71
N ARG A 116 -14.22 -9.32 5.59
CA ARG A 116 -13.03 -10.11 5.30
C ARG A 116 -13.45 -11.48 4.74
N GLY A 117 -13.60 -11.57 3.43
CA GLY A 117 -14.05 -12.80 2.76
C GLY A 117 -13.00 -13.47 1.86
N GLU A 118 -11.76 -12.95 1.84
CA GLU A 118 -10.70 -13.39 0.93
C GLU A 118 -9.79 -14.52 1.50
N GLY A 119 -9.86 -14.78 2.80
CA GLY A 119 -9.15 -15.85 3.48
C GLY A 119 -7.80 -15.47 4.09
N THR A 120 -6.90 -14.80 3.37
CA THR A 120 -5.54 -14.46 3.83
C THR A 120 -5.54 -13.68 5.16
N SER A 121 -6.48 -12.76 5.34
CA SER A 121 -6.56 -11.95 6.54
C SER A 121 -6.93 -12.74 7.81
N ASN A 122 -7.42 -13.99 7.67
CA ASN A 122 -7.71 -14.87 8.80
C ASN A 122 -6.43 -15.31 9.54
N ASP A 123 -5.27 -15.25 8.87
CA ASP A 123 -3.97 -15.51 9.50
C ASP A 123 -3.55 -14.39 10.48
N TYR A 124 -4.21 -13.24 10.43
CA TYR A 124 -3.91 -12.07 11.27
C TYR A 124 -4.95 -11.82 12.35
N LEU A 125 -6.23 -12.01 12.05
CA LEU A 125 -7.34 -11.71 12.95
C LEU A 125 -8.46 -12.77 12.79
N PRO A 126 -9.26 -13.03 13.85
CA PRO A 126 -10.44 -13.89 13.74
C PRO A 126 -11.42 -13.38 12.67
N PRO A 127 -12.16 -14.27 11.97
CA PRO A 127 -13.05 -13.90 10.86
C PRO A 127 -14.13 -12.87 11.23
N GLU A 128 -14.55 -12.83 12.49
CA GLU A 128 -15.60 -11.94 13.01
C GLU A 128 -15.14 -10.48 13.12
N VAL A 129 -13.81 -10.24 13.12
CA VAL A 129 -13.26 -8.88 13.21
C VAL A 129 -13.32 -8.22 11.84
N PRO A 130 -14.07 -7.13 11.64
CA PRO A 130 -14.10 -6.42 10.36
C PRO A 130 -12.76 -5.75 10.07
N ALA A 131 -12.44 -5.57 8.78
CA ALA A 131 -11.32 -4.74 8.38
C ALA A 131 -11.71 -3.25 8.53
N LEU A 132 -11.02 -2.56 9.44
CA LEU A 132 -11.24 -1.14 9.72
C LEU A 132 -9.99 -0.33 9.37
N PRO A 133 -10.12 0.85 8.76
CA PRO A 133 -9.00 1.75 8.55
C PRO A 133 -8.57 2.41 9.88
N SER A 134 -7.33 2.92 9.92
CA SER A 134 -6.92 3.82 11.00
C SER A 134 -7.80 5.07 10.99
N PHE A 135 -8.47 5.37 12.11
CA PHE A 135 -9.37 6.53 12.23
C PHE A 135 -8.67 7.85 11.85
N LYS A 136 -7.45 8.08 12.32
CA LYS A 136 -6.69 9.30 12.03
C LYS A 136 -6.38 9.45 10.54
N LEU A 137 -5.91 8.37 9.90
CA LEU A 137 -5.59 8.40 8.49
C LEU A 137 -6.86 8.54 7.63
N HIS A 138 -7.92 7.82 7.99
CA HIS A 138 -9.20 7.89 7.29
C HIS A 138 -9.79 9.30 7.35
N LYS A 139 -9.80 9.93 8.54
CA LYS A 139 -10.26 11.31 8.71
C LYS A 139 -9.44 12.27 7.85
N PHE A 140 -8.11 12.20 7.89
CA PHE A 140 -7.23 13.04 7.07
C PHE A 140 -7.53 12.91 5.58
N VAL A 141 -7.67 11.67 5.08
CA VAL A 141 -7.98 11.42 3.66
C VAL A 141 -9.37 11.95 3.30
N SER A 142 -10.37 11.73 4.16
CA SER A 142 -11.72 12.24 3.96
C SER A 142 -11.75 13.76 3.87
N ASP A 143 -11.13 14.46 4.81
CA ASP A 143 -11.06 15.91 4.82
C ASP A 143 -10.40 16.44 3.54
N THR A 144 -9.26 15.85 3.13
CA THR A 144 -8.52 16.23 1.90
C THR A 144 -9.32 16.00 0.61
N LEU A 145 -10.20 15.00 0.57
CA LEU A 145 -11.01 14.72 -0.63
C LEU A 145 -12.27 15.59 -0.74
N LEU A 146 -12.68 16.24 0.37
CA LEU A 146 -13.86 17.12 0.43
C LEU A 146 -13.51 18.61 0.22
N GLU A 147 -12.23 18.98 0.33
CA GLU A 147 -11.68 20.29 -0.04
C GLU A 147 -11.54 20.43 -1.57
#